data_1bbad3552fb237c7f8351049e3e6cbf8
#
_entry.id   1bbad3552fb237c7f8351049e3e6cbf8
#
_cell.length_a   1.000
_cell.length_b   1.000
_cell.length_c   1.000
_cell.angle_alpha   90.00
_cell.angle_beta   90.00
_cell.angle_gamma   90.00
#
_symmetry.space_group_name_H-M   'P 1'
#
loop_
_entity.id
_entity.type
_entity.pdbx_description
1 polymer ?
#
loop_
_entity_poly.entity_id
_entity_poly.type
_entity_poly.pdbx_seq_one_letter_code
_entity_poly.pdbx_strand_id
1 'polypeptide(L)'
;MDADELPVVLAGYKLSVVDPPEPKTKDDGKGGQTVVVNYEGVTQFVVSLFAKRRPTPGQRPRKGAEVRVTLETDPGDGFAEGMPVELVNPRVKAYEMAGPDGRVRSGLAFKASGLTPVGGSPAPQPRPDNK
;
A
#
# COMPACT_ATOMS: atom_id res chain seq x y z
N MET A 1 -17.71 0.03 -4.40
CA MET A 1 -16.47 -0.26 -5.12
C MET A 1 -16.60 0.20 -6.55
N ASP A 2 -15.58 0.91 -7.02
CA ASP A 2 -15.58 1.34 -8.41
C ASP A 2 -15.49 0.17 -9.36
N ALA A 3 -16.10 0.30 -10.52
CA ALA A 3 -16.00 -0.71 -11.54
C ALA A 3 -14.56 -0.92 -12.01
N ASP A 4 -13.71 0.11 -11.84
CA ASP A 4 -12.32 0.05 -12.26
C ASP A 4 -11.42 -0.64 -11.27
N GLU A 5 -11.88 -0.92 -10.06
CA GLU A 5 -11.07 -1.53 -9.01
C GLU A 5 -11.51 -2.97 -8.82
N LEU A 6 -10.55 -3.87 -8.88
CA LEU A 6 -10.82 -5.29 -8.76
C LEU A 6 -10.30 -5.80 -7.42
N PRO A 7 -11.11 -6.57 -6.68
CA PRO A 7 -10.64 -7.17 -5.45
C PRO A 7 -9.48 -8.10 -5.71
N VAL A 8 -8.55 -8.16 -4.77
CA VAL A 8 -7.37 -8.99 -4.88
C VAL A 8 -7.30 -9.90 -3.67
N VAL A 9 -6.95 -11.15 -3.90
CA VAL A 9 -6.73 -12.11 -2.82
C VAL A 9 -5.23 -12.26 -2.64
N LEU A 10 -4.74 -11.90 -1.47
CA LEU A 10 -3.31 -11.92 -1.18
C LEU A 10 -2.92 -12.99 -0.18
N ALA A 11 -3.80 -13.98 0.06
CA ALA A 11 -3.55 -15.02 1.05
C ALA A 11 -2.28 -15.83 0.75
N GLY A 12 -1.89 -15.91 -0.52
CA GLY A 12 -0.69 -16.64 -0.91
C GLY A 12 0.60 -15.87 -0.76
N TYR A 13 0.56 -14.67 -0.20
CA TYR A 13 1.72 -13.81 -0.10
C TYR A 13 2.00 -13.41 1.33
N LYS A 14 3.28 -13.20 1.62
CA LYS A 14 3.72 -12.58 2.85
C LYS A 14 4.06 -11.14 2.54
N LEU A 15 3.51 -10.23 3.33
CA LEU A 15 3.73 -8.80 3.15
C LEU A 15 4.48 -8.28 4.37
N SER A 16 5.49 -7.46 4.13
CA SER A 16 6.22 -6.82 5.21
C SER A 16 6.48 -5.37 4.85
N VAL A 17 6.63 -4.54 5.87
CA VAL A 17 6.79 -3.11 5.67
C VAL A 17 8.20 -2.81 5.18
N VAL A 18 8.31 -2.06 4.08
CA VAL A 18 9.59 -1.50 3.62
C VAL A 18 9.70 -0.07 4.13
N ASP A 19 8.70 0.75 3.81
CA ASP A 19 8.62 2.11 4.34
C ASP A 19 7.30 2.26 5.06
N PRO A 20 7.33 2.74 6.30
CA PRO A 20 6.08 2.89 7.07
C PRO A 20 5.08 3.80 6.39
N PRO A 21 3.81 3.67 6.75
CA PRO A 21 2.78 4.52 6.14
C PRO A 21 3.04 5.99 6.40
N GLU A 22 2.80 6.80 5.38
CA GLU A 22 2.89 8.25 5.50
C GLU A 22 1.81 8.88 4.65
N PRO A 23 1.43 10.13 4.94
CA PRO A 23 0.43 10.80 4.13
C PRO A 23 0.88 10.87 2.68
N LYS A 24 -0.04 10.58 1.78
CA LYS A 24 0.25 10.65 0.36
C LYS A 24 0.24 12.11 -0.07
N THR A 25 1.23 12.51 -0.86
CA THR A 25 1.35 13.90 -1.30
C THR A 25 1.48 13.94 -2.81
N LYS A 26 1.21 15.09 -3.37
CA LYS A 26 1.41 15.35 -4.78
C LYS A 26 1.93 16.77 -4.95
N ASP A 27 2.56 17.00 -6.10
CA ASP A 27 3.08 18.32 -6.44
C ASP A 27 1.91 19.27 -6.63
N ASP A 28 1.99 20.44 -5.99
CA ASP A 28 0.92 21.45 -6.10
C ASP A 28 1.10 22.37 -7.27
N GLY A 29 2.12 22.15 -8.10
CA GLY A 29 2.39 23.00 -9.25
C GLY A 29 3.09 24.30 -8.93
N LYS A 30 3.45 24.51 -7.67
CA LYS A 30 4.07 25.76 -7.22
C LYS A 30 5.35 25.50 -6.45
N GLY A 31 5.96 24.34 -6.67
CA GLY A 31 7.20 23.99 -5.98
C GLY A 31 7.02 23.39 -4.62
N GLY A 32 5.78 23.21 -4.16
CA GLY A 32 5.49 22.56 -2.89
C GLY A 32 4.72 21.29 -3.09
N GLN A 33 4.30 20.70 -1.98
CA GLN A 33 3.52 19.48 -2.00
C GLN A 33 2.26 19.64 -1.18
N THR A 34 1.20 18.99 -1.61
CA THR A 34 -0.06 19.03 -0.90
C THR A 34 -0.52 17.61 -0.61
N VAL A 35 -1.18 17.44 0.52
CA VAL A 35 -1.67 16.14 0.95
C VAL A 35 -2.84 15.73 0.05
N VAL A 36 -2.85 14.46 -0.35
CA VAL A 36 -3.92 13.93 -1.17
C VAL A 36 -5.05 13.49 -0.26
N VAL A 37 -6.25 13.95 -0.55
CA VAL A 37 -7.45 13.52 0.19
C VAL A 37 -8.44 12.94 -0.81
N ASN A 38 -9.34 12.10 -0.33
CA ASN A 38 -10.40 11.60 -1.17
C ASN A 38 -11.51 12.66 -1.24
N TYR A 39 -12.59 12.37 -1.98
CA TYR A 39 -13.65 13.35 -2.16
C TYR A 39 -14.42 13.64 -0.88
N GLU A 40 -14.20 12.85 0.16
CA GLU A 40 -14.78 13.11 1.48
C GLU A 40 -13.86 13.91 2.38
N GLY A 41 -12.69 14.30 1.88
CA GLY A 41 -11.74 15.06 2.67
C GLY A 41 -10.83 14.22 3.57
N VAL A 42 -10.87 12.92 3.45
CA VAL A 42 -10.06 12.04 4.28
C VAL A 42 -8.67 11.91 3.67
N THR A 43 -7.65 12.14 4.47
CA THR A 43 -6.26 12.01 4.02
C THR A 43 -5.96 10.58 3.62
N GLN A 44 -5.36 10.42 2.46
CA GLN A 44 -4.89 9.11 2.01
C GLN A 44 -3.45 8.92 2.43
N PHE A 45 -3.09 7.68 2.69
CA PHE A 45 -1.73 7.31 3.08
C PHE A 45 -1.14 6.39 2.04
N VAL A 46 0.17 6.28 2.03
CA VAL A 46 0.86 5.35 1.15
C VAL A 46 1.86 4.58 2.00
N VAL A 47 1.98 3.29 1.70
CA VAL A 47 2.93 2.42 2.36
C VAL A 47 3.66 1.61 1.31
N SER A 48 4.95 1.35 1.52
CA SER A 48 5.71 0.47 0.67
C SER A 48 5.85 -0.87 1.37
N LEU A 49 5.50 -1.93 0.66
CA LEU A 49 5.51 -3.27 1.20
C LEU A 49 6.36 -4.18 0.32
N PHE A 50 7.00 -5.15 0.94
CA PHE A 50 7.67 -6.21 0.22
C PHE A 50 6.73 -7.39 0.16
N ALA A 51 6.38 -7.82 -1.05
CA ALA A 51 5.44 -8.93 -1.26
C ALA A 51 6.20 -10.13 -1.75
N LYS A 52 6.11 -11.22 -1.04
CA LYS A 52 6.79 -12.45 -1.41
C LYS A 52 5.81 -13.60 -1.32
N ARG A 53 5.81 -14.44 -2.34
CA ARG A 53 4.92 -15.58 -2.37
C ARG A 53 5.29 -16.55 -1.26
N ARG A 54 4.29 -17.08 -0.57
CA ARG A 54 4.53 -18.06 0.47
C ARG A 54 5.15 -19.31 -0.12
N PRO A 55 6.11 -19.93 0.60
CA PRO A 55 6.76 -21.13 0.07
C PRO A 55 5.74 -22.24 -0.14
N THR A 56 5.93 -22.99 -1.22
CA THR A 56 5.13 -24.16 -1.52
C THR A 56 6.07 -25.36 -1.53
N PRO A 57 5.75 -26.43 -0.79
CA PRO A 57 6.62 -27.60 -0.77
C PRO A 57 6.92 -28.09 -2.18
N GLY A 58 8.17 -28.37 -2.46
CA GLY A 58 8.59 -28.91 -3.75
C GLY A 58 8.77 -27.88 -4.83
N GLN A 59 8.54 -26.61 -4.56
CA GLN A 59 8.72 -25.56 -5.55
C GLN A 59 9.82 -24.60 -5.14
N ARG A 60 10.44 -23.99 -6.15
CA ARG A 60 11.46 -23.00 -5.88
C ARG A 60 10.83 -21.75 -5.25
N PRO A 61 11.51 -21.17 -4.27
CA PRO A 61 11.07 -19.87 -3.77
C PRO A 61 11.11 -18.85 -4.91
N ARG A 62 10.11 -17.98 -4.93
CA ARG A 62 10.06 -16.90 -5.91
C ARG A 62 10.59 -15.64 -5.29
N LYS A 63 11.15 -14.79 -6.14
CA LYS A 63 11.64 -13.50 -5.68
C LYS A 63 10.46 -12.64 -5.26
N GLY A 64 10.66 -11.85 -4.23
CA GLY A 64 9.68 -10.88 -3.83
C GLY A 64 9.84 -9.59 -4.62
N ALA A 65 8.90 -8.70 -4.44
CA ALA A 65 8.91 -7.40 -5.09
C ALA A 65 8.36 -6.36 -4.14
N GLU A 66 8.87 -5.15 -4.30
CA GLU A 66 8.33 -4.03 -3.54
C GLU A 66 7.12 -3.46 -4.27
N VAL A 67 6.06 -3.20 -3.52
CA VAL A 67 4.86 -2.60 -4.08
C VAL A 67 4.45 -1.43 -3.20
N ARG A 68 3.91 -0.39 -3.83
CA ARG A 68 3.36 0.75 -3.11
C ARG A 68 1.85 0.63 -3.10
N VAL A 69 1.27 0.85 -1.94
CA VAL A 69 -0.17 0.70 -1.77
C VAL A 69 -0.72 1.99 -1.19
N THR A 70 -1.79 2.49 -1.81
CA THR A 70 -2.51 3.64 -1.27
C THR A 70 -3.51 3.13 -0.25
N LEU A 71 -3.49 3.71 0.93
CA LEU A 71 -4.42 3.37 2.00
C LEU A 71 -5.47 4.47 2.10
N GLU A 72 -6.72 4.08 2.18
CA GLU A 72 -7.82 5.02 2.16
C GLU A 72 -8.05 5.68 3.50
N THR A 73 -7.42 5.16 4.55
CA THR A 73 -7.55 5.73 5.89
C THR A 73 -6.20 5.72 6.58
N ASP A 74 -6.08 6.49 7.64
CA ASP A 74 -4.88 6.52 8.48
C ASP A 74 -4.75 5.16 9.18
N PRO A 75 -3.68 4.41 8.93
CA PRO A 75 -3.54 3.11 9.57
C PRO A 75 -3.04 3.19 11.03
N GLY A 76 -2.68 4.36 11.50
CA GLY A 76 -2.13 4.52 12.82
C GLY A 76 -0.62 4.39 12.85
N ASP A 77 -0.05 4.61 14.02
CA ASP A 77 1.39 4.44 14.26
C ASP A 77 1.68 3.01 14.67
N GLY A 78 2.93 2.68 14.72
CA GLY A 78 3.36 1.38 15.21
C GLY A 78 3.76 0.42 14.14
N PHE A 79 3.71 0.83 12.88
CA PHE A 79 4.20 0.01 11.78
C PHE A 79 5.67 0.32 11.56
N ALA A 80 6.51 -0.69 11.71
CA ALA A 80 7.94 -0.53 11.60
C ALA A 80 8.47 -1.33 10.42
N GLU A 81 9.60 -0.92 9.91
CA GLU A 81 10.26 -1.60 8.81
C GLU A 81 10.47 -3.08 9.16
N GLY A 82 10.13 -3.95 8.23
CA GLY A 82 10.25 -5.39 8.43
C GLY A 82 9.05 -6.05 9.07
N MET A 83 8.10 -5.28 9.56
CA MET A 83 6.95 -5.83 10.27
C MET A 83 6.03 -6.58 9.31
N PRO A 84 5.62 -7.81 9.65
CA PRO A 84 4.64 -8.51 8.81
C PRO A 84 3.25 -7.89 8.95
N VAL A 85 2.58 -7.71 7.82
CA VAL A 85 1.30 -7.02 7.80
C VAL A 85 0.35 -7.68 6.81
N GLU A 86 -0.91 -7.27 6.90
CA GLU A 86 -1.94 -7.65 5.94
C GLU A 86 -2.69 -6.41 5.51
N LEU A 87 -3.18 -6.44 4.27
CA LEU A 87 -4.00 -5.36 3.75
C LEU A 87 -5.47 -5.67 3.96
N VAL A 88 -6.22 -4.63 4.32
CA VAL A 88 -7.67 -4.74 4.49
C VAL A 88 -8.31 -4.32 3.18
N ASN A 89 -9.12 -5.21 2.61
CA ASN A 89 -9.86 -4.94 1.37
C ASN A 89 -8.92 -4.47 0.26
N PRO A 90 -7.92 -5.30 -0.11
CA PRO A 90 -6.99 -4.88 -1.16
C PRO A 90 -7.64 -4.92 -2.53
N ARG A 91 -7.30 -3.94 -3.36
CA ARG A 91 -7.83 -3.84 -4.72
C ARG A 91 -6.72 -3.41 -5.65
N VAL A 92 -6.91 -3.70 -6.93
CA VAL A 92 -5.96 -3.30 -7.96
C VAL A 92 -6.73 -2.59 -9.06
N LYS A 93 -6.10 -1.58 -9.63
CA LYS A 93 -6.66 -0.82 -10.73
C LYS A 93 -5.60 -0.70 -11.80
N ALA A 94 -5.98 -1.01 -13.05
CA ALA A 94 -5.08 -0.83 -14.18
C ALA A 94 -5.14 0.62 -14.62
N TYR A 95 -4.00 1.16 -15.05
CA TYR A 95 -3.95 2.52 -15.54
C TYR A 95 -3.11 2.62 -16.78
N GLU A 96 -3.35 3.66 -17.56
CA GLU A 96 -2.55 4.02 -18.71
C GLU A 96 -2.27 5.51 -18.63
N MET A 97 -1.03 5.88 -18.95
CA MET A 97 -0.63 7.28 -18.98
C MET A 97 0.13 7.55 -20.25
N ALA A 98 -0.26 8.60 -20.97
CA ALA A 98 0.48 9.05 -22.14
C ALA A 98 1.61 9.94 -21.69
N GLY A 99 2.83 9.59 -22.09
CA GLY A 99 3.99 10.40 -21.76
C GLY A 99 4.19 11.54 -22.74
N PRO A 100 5.08 12.48 -22.41
CA PRO A 100 5.35 13.59 -23.32
C PRO A 100 5.98 13.16 -24.65
N ASP A 101 6.53 11.96 -24.69
CA ASP A 101 7.12 11.42 -25.91
C ASP A 101 6.11 10.67 -26.76
N GLY A 102 4.84 10.71 -26.39
CA GLY A 102 3.78 10.01 -27.13
C GLY A 102 3.66 8.53 -26.79
N ARG A 103 4.50 8.03 -25.91
CA ARG A 103 4.41 6.63 -25.51
C ARG A 103 3.38 6.45 -24.41
N VAL A 104 2.68 5.33 -24.47
CA VAL A 104 1.71 4.97 -23.46
C VAL A 104 2.39 4.06 -22.44
N ARG A 105 2.26 4.41 -21.18
CA ARG A 105 2.74 3.58 -20.09
C ARG A 105 1.55 3.03 -19.33
N SER A 106 1.60 1.75 -19.05
CA SER A 106 0.52 1.11 -18.30
C SER A 106 1.10 0.45 -17.07
N GLY A 107 0.25 0.24 -16.08
CA GLY A 107 0.68 -0.40 -14.86
C GLY A 107 -0.51 -0.71 -13.99
N LEU A 108 -0.21 -1.17 -12.77
CA LEU A 108 -1.22 -1.51 -11.80
C LEU A 108 -1.01 -0.65 -10.56
N ALA A 109 -2.10 -0.09 -10.06
CA ALA A 109 -2.08 0.67 -8.83
C ALA A 109 -2.81 -0.14 -7.76
N PHE A 110 -2.17 -0.31 -6.61
CA PHE A 110 -2.75 -1.05 -5.50
C PHE A 110 -3.35 -0.10 -4.48
N LYS A 111 -4.48 -0.48 -3.93
CA LYS A 111 -5.21 0.32 -2.97
C LYS A 111 -5.81 -0.60 -1.92
N ALA A 112 -5.94 -0.13 -0.70
CA ALA A 112 -6.56 -0.91 0.36
C ALA A 112 -7.27 0.04 1.31
N SER A 113 -8.24 -0.50 2.04
CA SER A 113 -8.94 0.29 3.04
C SER A 113 -8.05 0.57 4.24
N GLY A 114 -7.17 -0.36 4.58
CA GLY A 114 -6.31 -0.18 5.73
C GLY A 114 -5.20 -1.21 5.76
N LEU A 115 -4.42 -1.17 6.85
CA LEU A 115 -3.27 -2.02 7.06
C LEU A 115 -3.33 -2.53 8.49
N THR A 116 -3.08 -3.83 8.69
CA THR A 116 -3.09 -4.42 10.02
C THR A 116 -1.88 -5.31 10.20
N PRO A 117 -1.41 -5.49 11.45
CA PRO A 117 -0.35 -6.46 11.69
C PRO A 117 -0.88 -7.87 11.49
N VAL A 118 0.02 -8.77 11.10
CA VAL A 118 -0.36 -10.18 10.95
C VAL A 118 -0.74 -10.73 12.33
N GLY A 119 -1.75 -11.59 12.34
CA GLY A 119 -2.21 -12.21 13.57
C GLY A 119 -1.04 -12.77 14.34
N GLY A 120 -1.05 -12.66 15.63
CA GLY A 120 0.07 -13.00 16.47
C GLY A 120 1.02 -11.87 16.74
N SER A 121 1.00 -10.84 15.89
CA SER A 121 1.75 -9.62 16.15
C SER A 121 0.96 -8.71 17.06
N PRO A 122 1.62 -7.96 17.93
CA PRO A 122 0.88 -6.99 18.74
C PRO A 122 0.24 -5.97 17.83
N ALA A 123 -0.92 -5.50 18.23
CA ALA A 123 -1.54 -4.40 17.50
C ALA A 123 -0.63 -3.19 17.57
N PRO A 124 -0.63 -2.34 16.53
CA PRO A 124 0.13 -1.11 16.60
C PRO A 124 -0.29 -0.30 17.80
N GLN A 125 0.70 0.27 18.47
CA GLN A 125 0.41 1.11 19.61
C GLN A 125 -0.29 2.37 19.14
N PRO A 126 -1.14 2.95 19.96
CA PRO A 126 -1.63 4.28 19.66
C PRO A 126 -0.45 5.21 19.48
N ARG A 127 -0.64 6.28 18.79
CA ARG A 127 0.46 7.19 18.58
C ARG A 127 1.06 7.55 19.89
N PRO A 128 2.36 7.38 20.03
CA PRO A 128 2.92 7.50 21.27
C PRO A 128 2.95 8.80 21.68
N ASP A 129 2.50 8.84 22.28
CA ASP A 129 2.79 9.42 23.09
C ASP A 129 3.51 8.53 23.93
N ASN A 130 3.68 7.75 23.67
CA ASN A 130 4.14 6.84 24.23
C ASN A 130 5.12 6.27 24.03
N LYS A 131 5.49 6.31 24.16
CA LYS A 131 6.36 5.71 24.23
C LYS A 131 7.10 5.89 24.24
#